data_26fcfe17d2ef0632e3f6adbb43dbeb4b
#
_entry.id   26fcfe17d2ef0632e3f6adbb43dbeb4b
#
_cell.length_a   1.000
_cell.length_b   1.000
_cell.length_c   1.000
_cell.angle_alpha   90.00
_cell.angle_beta   90.00
_cell.angle_gamma   90.00
#
_symmetry.space_group_name_H-M   'P 1'
#
loop_
_entity.id
_entity.type
_entity.pdbx_description
1 polymer ?
#
loop_
_entity_poly.entity_id
_entity_poly.type
_entity_poly.pdbx_seq_one_letter_code
_entity_poly.pdbx_strand_id
1 'polypeptide(L)'
;MALAASEGNLSPALPLATLIGRELRGDGTERPHVRYGHSGFAKRGEDYFLVKPDCLRVPGDPSSSFSVFAVFDGHNGVSAAVFSKEKLLEHVMSAVPQGISREDWLQALPRALVAGFVKTDIDFQRKGETSGTTATLVVVDGFMVTVASVGDSRCILDTQGGEVSLLTVDHRLEENAEERERVTASGGEVSRLNLCGGQEVGPLRCWPGGLCLSRSIGDTDVGEFIVPIPHVKQVKLPNTGGRLIIASDGIWDALSSEIAAQACRGLPAELAAKLVVKQALKTSGLKDDTTCVVVDIIPSDHCSTPPALSPKKNQNKLRSLIFGRRSHSSVGKLSKSASLGSVEEIFEEGSAMLEERLGRNFPSKANLPPFRCAICQVDQEPFEGLMTDNVGGCCSAPSTPWGGPYLCSDCRKKKDAMEGKRSNRSTTCR
;
A
#
# COMPACT_ATOMS: atom_id res chain seq x y z
N MET A 1 35.77 -56.55 -44.54
CA MET A 1 34.50 -56.16 -43.94
C MET A 1 34.79 -55.09 -42.88
N ALA A 2 34.60 -53.82 -43.23
CA ALA A 2 34.81 -52.70 -42.37
C ALA A 2 33.44 -52.21 -41.91
N LEU A 3 33.24 -52.19 -40.58
CA LEU A 3 32.04 -51.63 -39.94
C LEU A 3 32.25 -50.15 -39.79
N ALA A 4 31.44 -49.34 -40.47
CA ALA A 4 31.39 -47.88 -40.29
C ALA A 4 30.63 -47.55 -39.00
N ALA A 5 31.27 -46.81 -38.09
CA ALA A 5 30.63 -46.23 -36.94
C ALA A 5 29.94 -44.91 -37.36
N SER A 6 28.64 -44.81 -37.09
CA SER A 6 27.90 -43.55 -37.29
C SER A 6 28.17 -42.62 -36.14
N GLU A 7 28.87 -41.51 -36.38
CA GLU A 7 28.97 -40.40 -35.44
C GLU A 7 27.65 -39.67 -35.35
N GLY A 8 27.02 -39.75 -34.19
CA GLY A 8 25.84 -38.98 -33.83
C GLY A 8 26.23 -37.49 -33.60
N ASN A 9 25.72 -36.65 -34.48
CA ASN A 9 25.90 -35.18 -34.41
C ASN A 9 25.11 -34.61 -33.22
N LEU A 10 25.77 -34.46 -32.08
CA LEU A 10 25.25 -33.72 -30.93
C LEU A 10 25.33 -32.23 -31.26
N SER A 11 24.19 -31.61 -31.53
CA SER A 11 24.08 -30.16 -31.65
C SER A 11 24.61 -29.51 -30.37
N PRO A 12 25.46 -28.45 -30.44
CA PRO A 12 26.00 -27.81 -29.28
C PRO A 12 24.86 -27.17 -28.46
N ALA A 13 24.82 -27.49 -27.16
CA ALA A 13 23.87 -26.87 -26.21
C ALA A 13 24.07 -25.37 -26.21
N LEU A 14 23.02 -24.63 -26.52
CA LEU A 14 23.03 -23.16 -26.51
C LEU A 14 23.27 -22.66 -25.08
N PRO A 15 24.14 -21.67 -24.88
CA PRO A 15 24.35 -21.04 -23.57
C PRO A 15 23.03 -20.53 -22.98
N LEU A 16 22.86 -20.68 -21.68
CA LEU A 16 21.65 -20.26 -20.94
C LEU A 16 21.28 -18.79 -21.21
N ALA A 17 22.28 -17.92 -21.32
CA ALA A 17 22.12 -16.51 -21.70
C ALA A 17 21.49 -16.33 -23.10
N THR A 18 21.77 -17.24 -24.04
CA THR A 18 21.20 -17.22 -25.39
C THR A 18 19.76 -17.74 -25.39
N LEU A 19 19.44 -18.70 -24.52
CA LEU A 19 18.08 -19.18 -24.31
C LEU A 19 17.21 -18.10 -23.64
N ILE A 20 17.73 -17.44 -22.59
CA ILE A 20 17.07 -16.31 -21.93
C ILE A 20 16.90 -15.14 -22.92
N GLY A 21 17.92 -14.81 -23.71
CA GLY A 21 17.84 -13.78 -24.75
C GLY A 21 16.91 -14.17 -25.93
N ARG A 22 16.62 -15.46 -26.15
CA ARG A 22 15.62 -15.94 -27.11
C ARG A 22 14.20 -15.91 -26.55
N GLU A 23 14.00 -16.28 -25.28
CA GLU A 23 12.72 -16.10 -24.59
C GLU A 23 12.37 -14.62 -24.46
N LEU A 24 13.33 -13.75 -24.21
CA LEU A 24 13.12 -12.30 -24.19
C LEU A 24 12.88 -11.69 -25.59
N ARG A 25 13.43 -12.28 -26.65
CA ARG A 25 13.27 -11.84 -28.05
C ARG A 25 12.17 -12.59 -28.83
N GLY A 26 11.69 -13.72 -28.31
CA GLY A 26 10.69 -14.54 -28.95
C GLY A 26 9.24 -14.07 -28.74
N ASP A 27 9.02 -13.05 -27.92
CA ASP A 27 7.75 -12.36 -27.84
C ASP A 27 7.62 -11.40 -29.04
N GLY A 28 7.19 -11.90 -30.16
CA GLY A 28 6.45 -11.12 -31.17
C GLY A 28 5.24 -10.57 -30.45
N THR A 29 5.40 -9.39 -29.90
CA THR A 29 4.67 -8.83 -28.76
C THR A 29 3.25 -8.46 -29.15
N GLU A 30 2.36 -9.41 -29.09
CA GLU A 30 0.95 -9.09 -28.88
C GLU A 30 0.83 -8.43 -27.52
N ARG A 31 0.64 -7.12 -27.53
CA ARG A 31 0.44 -6.36 -26.30
C ARG A 31 -0.92 -6.68 -25.72
N PRO A 32 -1.02 -6.93 -24.42
CA PRO A 32 -2.32 -7.12 -23.81
C PRO A 32 -3.13 -5.82 -23.88
N HIS A 33 -4.44 -5.97 -24.00
CA HIS A 33 -5.37 -4.88 -23.80
C HIS A 33 -5.53 -4.61 -22.31
N VAL A 34 -5.39 -3.35 -21.91
CA VAL A 34 -5.62 -2.92 -20.54
C VAL A 34 -7.00 -2.25 -20.47
N ARG A 35 -7.90 -2.85 -19.69
CA ARG A 35 -9.21 -2.26 -19.35
C ARG A 35 -9.24 -1.93 -17.88
N TYR A 36 -9.91 -0.87 -17.51
CA TYR A 36 -9.96 -0.44 -16.12
C TYR A 36 -11.34 0.13 -15.76
N GLY A 37 -11.60 0.15 -14.48
CA GLY A 37 -12.74 0.82 -13.90
C GLY A 37 -12.41 1.27 -12.49
N HIS A 38 -13.08 2.30 -12.04
CA HIS A 38 -12.93 2.78 -10.68
C HIS A 38 -14.27 3.11 -10.05
N SER A 39 -14.30 3.09 -8.72
CA SER A 39 -15.44 3.51 -7.93
C SER A 39 -14.94 3.95 -6.57
N GLY A 40 -15.64 4.89 -5.95
CA GLY A 40 -15.35 5.34 -4.61
C GLY A 40 -16.57 5.90 -3.94
N PHE A 41 -16.49 6.02 -2.63
CA PHE A 41 -17.49 6.69 -1.81
C PHE A 41 -16.78 7.47 -0.70
N ALA A 42 -16.96 8.77 -0.68
CA ALA A 42 -16.28 9.66 0.24
C ALA A 42 -17.07 9.80 1.55
N LYS A 43 -16.35 9.74 2.67
CA LYS A 43 -16.82 10.11 3.99
C LYS A 43 -16.20 11.43 4.44
N ARG A 44 -14.89 11.58 4.23
CA ARG A 44 -14.10 12.78 4.51
C ARG A 44 -13.66 13.48 3.23
N GLY A 45 -13.48 12.71 2.15
CA GLY A 45 -13.02 13.19 0.85
C GLY A 45 -11.51 13.31 0.77
N GLU A 46 -10.79 12.48 1.51
CA GLU A 46 -9.33 12.45 1.58
C GLU A 46 -8.71 11.42 0.61
N ASP A 47 -9.51 10.48 0.07
CA ASP A 47 -9.09 9.51 -0.95
C ASP A 47 -8.97 10.14 -2.34
N TYR A 48 -7.87 9.83 -3.02
CA TYR A 48 -7.63 10.20 -4.42
C TYR A 48 -7.11 9.00 -5.22
N PHE A 49 -7.30 9.06 -6.54
CA PHE A 49 -6.73 8.06 -7.43
C PHE A 49 -6.19 8.69 -8.71
N LEU A 50 -5.28 7.97 -9.38
CA LEU A 50 -4.70 8.31 -10.67
C LEU A 50 -4.95 7.20 -11.67
N VAL A 51 -5.37 7.54 -12.88
CA VAL A 51 -5.50 6.64 -14.03
C VAL A 51 -4.86 7.30 -15.24
N LYS A 52 -3.79 6.73 -15.75
CA LYS A 52 -3.03 7.16 -16.91
C LYS A 52 -2.78 5.95 -17.82
N PRO A 53 -3.71 5.61 -18.73
CA PRO A 53 -3.63 4.37 -19.51
C PRO A 53 -2.56 4.37 -20.60
N ASP A 54 -2.21 5.53 -21.15
CA ASP A 54 -1.39 5.65 -22.37
C ASP A 54 -0.16 6.55 -22.16
N CYS A 55 0.62 6.26 -21.12
CA CYS A 55 1.93 6.91 -20.93
C CYS A 55 2.94 6.38 -21.95
N LEU A 56 3.89 7.21 -22.36
CA LEU A 56 4.97 6.82 -23.29
C LEU A 56 6.32 6.91 -22.59
N ARG A 57 7.14 5.84 -22.68
CA ARG A 57 8.55 5.85 -22.23
C ARG A 57 9.41 6.73 -23.15
N VAL A 58 9.15 6.63 -24.45
CA VAL A 58 9.81 7.43 -25.48
C VAL A 58 8.75 8.34 -26.12
N PRO A 59 8.89 9.66 -26.03
CA PRO A 59 7.93 10.57 -26.62
C PRO A 59 7.75 10.32 -28.12
N GLY A 60 6.49 10.19 -28.57
CA GLY A 60 6.15 9.94 -29.98
C GLY A 60 6.26 8.49 -30.47
N ASP A 61 6.73 7.57 -29.63
CA ASP A 61 6.75 6.14 -29.94
C ASP A 61 5.61 5.38 -29.26
N PRO A 62 4.50 5.05 -29.96
CA PRO A 62 3.41 4.26 -29.40
C PRO A 62 3.84 2.86 -28.93
N SER A 63 4.93 2.34 -29.52
CA SER A 63 5.48 1.05 -29.10
C SER A 63 6.06 1.07 -27.71
N SER A 64 6.32 2.24 -27.15
CA SER A 64 6.84 2.44 -25.78
C SER A 64 5.74 2.71 -24.74
N SER A 65 4.45 2.44 -25.06
CA SER A 65 3.37 2.78 -24.14
C SER A 65 3.33 1.86 -22.91
N PHE A 66 2.91 2.44 -21.79
CA PHE A 66 2.65 1.77 -20.52
C PHE A 66 1.47 2.44 -19.82
N SER A 67 0.89 1.79 -18.84
CA SER A 67 -0.23 2.35 -18.08
C SER A 67 0.13 2.52 -16.62
N VAL A 68 -0.43 3.55 -15.97
CA VAL A 68 -0.22 3.83 -14.55
C VAL A 68 -1.54 3.97 -13.84
N PHE A 69 -1.66 3.30 -12.70
CA PHE A 69 -2.80 3.37 -11.80
C PHE A 69 -2.29 3.62 -10.39
N ALA A 70 -2.98 4.46 -9.61
CA ALA A 70 -2.61 4.67 -8.23
C ALA A 70 -3.82 4.99 -7.36
N VAL A 71 -3.71 4.68 -6.06
CA VAL A 71 -4.62 5.10 -5.01
C VAL A 71 -3.79 5.83 -3.94
N PHE A 72 -4.33 6.92 -3.45
CA PHE A 72 -3.77 7.78 -2.40
C PHE A 72 -4.84 7.97 -1.35
N ASP A 73 -4.66 7.37 -0.20
CA ASP A 73 -5.54 7.48 0.95
C ASP A 73 -4.96 8.52 1.90
N GLY A 74 -5.57 9.69 1.91
CA GLY A 74 -5.09 10.85 2.66
C GLY A 74 -5.56 10.85 4.11
N HIS A 75 -4.72 11.39 4.97
CA HIS A 75 -5.07 11.59 6.37
C HIS A 75 -4.55 12.92 6.89
N ASN A 76 -5.22 13.45 7.91
CA ASN A 76 -4.91 14.75 8.48
C ASN A 76 -4.99 15.91 7.45
N GLY A 77 -5.89 15.77 6.45
CA GLY A 77 -6.09 16.68 5.35
C GLY A 77 -5.74 16.09 3.98
N VAL A 78 -6.17 16.76 2.94
CA VAL A 78 -6.12 16.28 1.54
C VAL A 78 -4.82 16.63 0.81
N SER A 79 -4.02 17.54 1.35
CA SER A 79 -2.92 18.18 0.60
C SER A 79 -1.85 17.20 0.13
N ALA A 80 -1.46 16.24 0.96
CA ALA A 80 -0.46 15.23 0.62
C ALA A 80 -0.96 14.29 -0.50
N ALA A 81 -2.22 13.85 -0.42
CA ALA A 81 -2.83 12.99 -1.43
C ALA A 81 -2.97 13.69 -2.78
N VAL A 82 -3.43 14.95 -2.79
CA VAL A 82 -3.54 15.78 -4.01
C VAL A 82 -2.18 16.01 -4.63
N PHE A 83 -1.19 16.42 -3.82
CA PHE A 83 0.16 16.66 -4.29
C PHE A 83 0.82 15.40 -4.87
N SER A 84 0.68 14.28 -4.17
CA SER A 84 1.21 12.99 -4.63
C SER A 84 0.56 12.55 -5.94
N LYS A 85 -0.76 12.68 -6.07
CA LYS A 85 -1.48 12.40 -7.32
C LYS A 85 -0.96 13.23 -8.50
N GLU A 86 -0.61 14.50 -8.26
CA GLU A 86 -0.14 15.41 -9.31
C GLU A 86 1.33 15.19 -9.66
N LYS A 87 2.18 14.90 -8.68
CA LYS A 87 3.64 14.97 -8.81
C LYS A 87 4.36 13.63 -8.82
N LEU A 88 3.85 12.59 -8.17
CA LEU A 88 4.57 11.34 -7.99
C LEU A 88 5.02 10.72 -9.31
N LEU A 89 4.12 10.62 -10.30
CA LEU A 89 4.50 10.06 -11.61
C LEU A 89 5.56 10.91 -12.32
N GLU A 90 5.48 12.22 -12.23
CA GLU A 90 6.48 13.14 -12.82
C GLU A 90 7.85 12.90 -12.19
N HIS A 91 7.91 12.79 -10.87
CA HIS A 91 9.16 12.52 -10.14
C HIS A 91 9.74 11.14 -10.47
N VAL A 92 8.91 10.10 -10.56
CA VAL A 92 9.34 8.77 -11.00
C VAL A 92 9.92 8.81 -12.40
N MET A 93 9.22 9.44 -13.35
CA MET A 93 9.67 9.53 -14.74
C MET A 93 10.97 10.34 -14.86
N SER A 94 11.16 11.37 -14.04
CA SER A 94 12.39 12.18 -14.03
C SER A 94 13.61 11.42 -13.51
N ALA A 95 13.40 10.36 -12.71
CA ALA A 95 14.46 9.51 -12.17
C ALA A 95 14.89 8.40 -13.13
N VAL A 96 14.15 8.19 -14.22
CA VAL A 96 14.50 7.18 -15.23
C VAL A 96 15.41 7.80 -16.30
N PRO A 97 16.55 7.17 -16.66
CA PRO A 97 17.36 7.62 -17.78
C PRO A 97 16.57 7.64 -19.09
N GLN A 98 16.76 8.65 -19.91
CA GLN A 98 16.09 8.76 -21.19
C GLN A 98 16.76 7.90 -22.27
N GLY A 99 15.97 7.43 -23.24
CA GLY A 99 16.49 6.74 -24.42
C GLY A 99 16.98 5.31 -24.17
N ILE A 100 16.65 4.73 -23.02
CA ILE A 100 17.02 3.35 -22.67
C ILE A 100 16.08 2.32 -23.32
N SER A 101 16.56 1.09 -23.46
CA SER A 101 15.77 -0.03 -23.95
C SER A 101 14.60 -0.37 -23.01
N ARG A 102 13.65 -1.21 -23.45
CA ARG A 102 12.56 -1.67 -22.60
C ARG A 102 13.08 -2.50 -21.42
N GLU A 103 14.07 -3.32 -21.66
CA GLU A 103 14.71 -4.16 -20.66
C GLU A 103 15.39 -3.30 -19.58
N ASP A 104 16.15 -2.31 -20.00
CA ASP A 104 16.82 -1.36 -19.08
C ASP A 104 15.81 -0.52 -18.31
N TRP A 105 14.70 -0.11 -18.97
CA TRP A 105 13.57 0.56 -18.31
C TRP A 105 12.99 -0.30 -17.19
N LEU A 106 12.68 -1.56 -17.46
CA LEU A 106 12.11 -2.48 -16.46
C LEU A 106 13.07 -2.73 -15.30
N GLN A 107 14.39 -2.73 -15.54
CA GLN A 107 15.40 -2.84 -14.50
C GLN A 107 15.57 -1.56 -13.69
N ALA A 108 15.48 -0.39 -14.33
CA ALA A 108 15.63 0.90 -13.66
C ALA A 108 14.36 1.31 -12.87
N LEU A 109 13.17 0.83 -13.28
CA LEU A 109 11.89 1.26 -12.74
C LEU A 109 11.77 1.10 -11.22
N PRO A 110 12.20 0.01 -10.56
CA PRO A 110 12.14 -0.10 -9.11
C PRO A 110 12.90 1.02 -8.38
N ARG A 111 14.12 1.34 -8.81
CA ARG A 111 14.91 2.43 -8.23
C ARG A 111 14.30 3.80 -8.51
N ALA A 112 13.78 3.99 -9.72
CA ALA A 112 13.08 5.22 -10.09
C ALA A 112 11.82 5.45 -9.25
N LEU A 113 11.09 4.38 -8.90
CA LEU A 113 9.94 4.45 -8.00
C LEU A 113 10.37 4.90 -6.61
N VAL A 114 11.42 4.32 -6.04
CA VAL A 114 11.97 4.75 -4.74
C VAL A 114 12.36 6.23 -4.79
N ALA A 115 13.14 6.64 -5.79
CA ALA A 115 13.56 8.02 -5.94
C ALA A 115 12.37 8.98 -6.11
N GLY A 116 11.35 8.57 -6.87
CA GLY A 116 10.15 9.37 -7.09
C GLY A 116 9.32 9.57 -5.82
N PHE A 117 9.14 8.53 -5.00
CA PHE A 117 8.45 8.62 -3.72
C PHE A 117 9.19 9.53 -2.74
N VAL A 118 10.51 9.32 -2.56
CA VAL A 118 11.36 10.14 -1.69
C VAL A 118 11.34 11.61 -2.13
N LYS A 119 11.49 11.86 -3.44
CA LYS A 119 11.45 13.23 -3.97
C LYS A 119 10.09 13.89 -3.77
N THR A 120 8.99 13.13 -3.95
CA THR A 120 7.63 13.65 -3.74
C THR A 120 7.45 14.08 -2.29
N ASP A 121 7.91 13.27 -1.36
CA ASP A 121 7.87 13.58 0.06
C ASP A 121 8.69 14.83 0.41
N ILE A 122 9.96 14.89 -0.04
CA ILE A 122 10.84 16.04 0.19
C ILE A 122 10.21 17.33 -0.34
N ASP A 123 9.66 17.30 -1.57
CA ASP A 123 9.07 18.48 -2.19
C ASP A 123 7.75 18.88 -1.52
N PHE A 124 6.98 17.91 -1.00
CA PHE A 124 5.79 18.19 -0.22
C PHE A 124 6.12 18.82 1.15
N GLN A 125 7.10 18.28 1.84
CA GLN A 125 7.51 18.79 3.14
C GLN A 125 8.01 20.25 3.10
N ARG A 126 8.60 20.67 1.99
CA ARG A 126 9.00 22.07 1.76
C ARG A 126 7.82 23.05 1.77
N LYS A 127 6.58 22.54 1.63
CA LYS A 127 5.37 23.37 1.72
C LYS A 127 4.97 23.69 3.17
N GLY A 128 5.50 22.96 4.15
CA GLY A 128 5.20 23.14 5.56
C GLY A 128 3.80 22.65 5.97
N GLU A 129 3.19 21.77 5.17
CA GLU A 129 1.90 21.14 5.49
C GLU A 129 2.13 19.83 6.25
N THR A 130 1.19 19.46 7.14
CA THR A 130 1.31 18.33 8.06
C THR A 130 0.45 17.12 7.67
N SER A 131 -0.33 17.22 6.59
CA SER A 131 -1.10 16.08 6.10
C SER A 131 -0.18 14.97 5.58
N GLY A 132 -0.67 13.74 5.64
CA GLY A 132 -0.01 12.57 5.08
C GLY A 132 -0.91 11.83 4.09
N THR A 133 -0.33 10.89 3.38
CA THR A 133 -1.07 10.00 2.49
C THR A 133 -0.36 8.65 2.32
N THR A 134 -1.14 7.58 2.25
CA THR A 134 -0.66 6.35 1.63
C THR A 134 -0.44 6.58 0.14
N ALA A 135 0.35 5.77 -0.51
CA ALA A 135 0.47 5.77 -1.95
C ALA A 135 0.71 4.35 -2.46
N THR A 136 -0.19 3.85 -3.29
CA THR A 136 -0.03 2.58 -4.00
C THR A 136 -0.05 2.87 -5.49
N LEU A 137 1.13 2.82 -6.13
CA LEU A 137 1.31 3.12 -7.54
C LEU A 137 1.65 1.84 -8.30
N VAL A 138 0.94 1.59 -9.39
CA VAL A 138 1.04 0.41 -10.24
C VAL A 138 1.39 0.83 -11.66
N VAL A 139 2.47 0.28 -12.20
CA VAL A 139 2.92 0.44 -13.58
C VAL A 139 2.71 -0.86 -14.33
N VAL A 140 1.99 -0.80 -15.46
CA VAL A 140 1.73 -1.94 -16.34
C VAL A 140 2.40 -1.69 -17.69
N ASP A 141 3.45 -2.46 -18.01
CA ASP A 141 4.14 -2.45 -19.31
C ASP A 141 4.03 -3.83 -19.97
N GLY A 142 3.08 -3.99 -20.86
CA GLY A 142 2.74 -5.30 -21.42
C GLY A 142 2.23 -6.23 -20.31
N PHE A 143 2.88 -7.38 -20.16
CA PHE A 143 2.59 -8.33 -19.07
C PHE A 143 3.46 -8.15 -17.84
N MET A 144 4.29 -7.11 -17.81
CA MET A 144 5.05 -6.75 -16.60
C MET A 144 4.25 -5.78 -15.75
N VAL A 145 4.12 -6.08 -14.48
CA VAL A 145 3.45 -5.24 -13.47
C VAL A 145 4.45 -4.90 -12.38
N THR A 146 4.66 -3.62 -12.15
CA THR A 146 5.51 -3.12 -11.05
C THR A 146 4.65 -2.32 -10.10
N VAL A 147 4.66 -2.67 -8.83
CA VAL A 147 3.88 -2.03 -7.77
C VAL A 147 4.83 -1.43 -6.75
N ALA A 148 4.61 -0.17 -6.41
CA ALA A 148 5.30 0.52 -5.31
C ALA A 148 4.27 1.02 -4.30
N SER A 149 4.47 0.76 -3.00
CA SER A 149 3.50 1.14 -1.98
C SER A 149 4.13 1.62 -0.69
N VAL A 150 3.55 2.65 -0.10
CA VAL A 150 3.69 3.09 1.29
C VAL A 150 2.30 3.14 1.93
N GLY A 151 2.20 2.76 3.20
CA GLY A 151 0.94 2.72 3.94
C GLY A 151 0.23 1.36 3.83
N ASP A 152 -1.07 1.36 4.01
CA ASP A 152 -1.94 0.19 4.14
C ASP A 152 -3.00 0.07 3.04
N SER A 153 -3.04 0.99 2.09
CA SER A 153 -3.69 0.78 0.80
C SER A 153 -3.04 -0.42 0.10
N ARG A 154 -3.84 -1.26 -0.56
CA ARG A 154 -3.37 -2.56 -1.03
C ARG A 154 -3.63 -2.78 -2.51
N CYS A 155 -2.72 -3.51 -3.17
CA CYS A 155 -2.90 -4.06 -4.51
C CYS A 155 -2.84 -5.58 -4.48
N ILE A 156 -3.84 -6.23 -5.05
CA ILE A 156 -3.87 -7.69 -5.25
C ILE A 156 -3.95 -8.05 -6.73
N LEU A 157 -3.43 -9.21 -7.05
CA LEU A 157 -3.55 -9.85 -8.36
C LEU A 157 -4.45 -11.08 -8.24
N ASP A 158 -5.56 -11.09 -9.00
CA ASP A 158 -6.41 -12.26 -9.22
C ASP A 158 -6.08 -12.87 -10.59
N THR A 159 -5.51 -14.07 -10.59
CA THR A 159 -5.17 -14.79 -11.82
C THR A 159 -6.40 -15.53 -12.37
N GLN A 160 -6.38 -15.88 -13.66
CA GLN A 160 -7.47 -16.66 -14.26
C GLN A 160 -7.66 -18.04 -13.61
N GLY A 161 -6.63 -18.57 -12.94
CA GLY A 161 -6.70 -19.79 -12.13
C GLY A 161 -7.44 -19.64 -10.80
N GLY A 162 -7.81 -18.41 -10.43
CA GLY A 162 -8.48 -18.11 -9.18
C GLY A 162 -7.55 -17.97 -7.99
N GLU A 163 -6.24 -17.95 -8.22
CA GLU A 163 -5.24 -17.66 -7.20
C GLU A 163 -5.17 -16.14 -6.97
N VAL A 164 -5.21 -15.73 -5.71
CA VAL A 164 -5.10 -14.34 -5.29
C VAL A 164 -3.75 -14.12 -4.64
N SER A 165 -2.99 -13.16 -5.15
CA SER A 165 -1.66 -12.83 -4.64
C SER A 165 -1.58 -11.37 -4.20
N LEU A 166 -0.95 -11.11 -3.06
CA LEU A 166 -0.64 -9.76 -2.60
C LEU A 166 0.57 -9.21 -3.37
N LEU A 167 0.42 -7.99 -3.88
CA LEU A 167 1.50 -7.25 -4.54
C LEU A 167 2.07 -6.12 -3.69
N THR A 168 1.45 -5.81 -2.56
CA THR A 168 1.87 -4.80 -1.58
C THR A 168 2.16 -5.45 -0.23
N VAL A 169 2.87 -4.74 0.63
CA VAL A 169 3.05 -5.06 2.05
C VAL A 169 2.27 -4.04 2.86
N ASP A 170 1.62 -4.49 3.90
CA ASP A 170 0.91 -3.62 4.84
C ASP A 170 1.92 -2.97 5.80
N HIS A 171 1.89 -1.64 5.90
CA HIS A 171 2.78 -0.88 6.77
C HIS A 171 2.10 -0.41 8.06
N ARG A 172 0.98 -1.01 8.44
CA ARG A 172 0.39 -0.82 9.77
C ARG A 172 1.30 -1.41 10.83
N LEU A 173 1.60 -0.64 11.84
CA LEU A 173 2.43 -1.09 12.97
C LEU A 173 1.80 -2.27 13.72
N GLU A 174 0.49 -2.43 13.71
CA GLU A 174 -0.21 -3.58 14.29
C GLU A 174 0.11 -4.88 13.55
N GLU A 175 0.17 -4.83 12.21
CA GLU A 175 0.26 -5.99 11.35
C GLU A 175 1.72 -6.37 11.00
N ASN A 176 2.65 -5.40 11.01
CA ASN A 176 4.01 -5.56 10.50
C ASN A 176 5.07 -5.50 11.60
N ALA A 177 5.59 -6.69 12.00
CA ALA A 177 6.62 -6.81 13.04
C ALA A 177 7.96 -6.20 12.61
N GLU A 178 8.37 -6.38 11.36
CA GLU A 178 9.64 -5.86 10.82
C GLU A 178 9.65 -4.33 10.85
N GLU A 179 8.54 -3.70 10.49
CA GLU A 179 8.40 -2.25 10.56
C GLU A 179 8.39 -1.73 12.01
N ARG A 180 7.80 -2.47 12.97
CA ARG A 180 7.93 -2.12 14.40
C ARG A 180 9.37 -2.14 14.86
N GLU A 181 10.12 -3.18 14.49
CA GLU A 181 11.54 -3.30 14.82
C GLU A 181 12.36 -2.18 14.19
N ARG A 182 12.11 -1.86 12.91
CA ARG A 182 12.76 -0.75 12.22
C ARG A 182 12.55 0.58 12.93
N VAL A 183 11.28 0.92 13.22
CA VAL A 183 10.91 2.18 13.92
C VAL A 183 11.57 2.24 15.29
N THR A 184 11.54 1.14 16.04
CA THR A 184 12.16 1.09 17.38
C THR A 184 13.68 1.21 17.31
N ALA A 185 14.33 0.54 16.35
CA ALA A 185 15.77 0.62 16.13
C ALA A 185 16.22 2.05 15.75
N SER A 186 15.39 2.79 15.01
CA SER A 186 15.62 4.20 14.67
C SER A 186 15.38 5.16 15.88
N GLY A 187 14.92 4.66 17.04
CA GLY A 187 14.67 5.44 18.24
C GLY A 187 13.24 5.95 18.38
N GLY A 188 12.31 5.53 17.52
CA GLY A 188 10.87 5.76 17.68
C GLY A 188 10.30 4.89 18.81
N GLU A 189 9.26 5.37 19.47
CA GLU A 189 8.49 4.59 20.43
C GLU A 189 7.26 4.00 19.72
N VAL A 190 7.05 2.69 19.86
CA VAL A 190 5.86 2.01 19.35
C VAL A 190 5.04 1.51 20.52
N SER A 191 3.89 2.14 20.74
CA SER A 191 2.99 1.78 21.84
C SER A 191 1.53 2.14 21.51
N ARG A 192 0.60 1.60 22.29
CA ARG A 192 -0.81 2.00 22.22
C ARG A 192 -1.03 3.30 22.97
N LEU A 193 -2.14 3.96 22.66
CA LEU A 193 -2.55 5.14 23.41
C LEU A 193 -2.92 4.71 24.84
N ASN A 194 -2.23 5.30 25.84
CA ASN A 194 -2.54 5.08 27.23
C ASN A 194 -3.54 6.13 27.74
N LEU A 195 -4.64 5.69 28.32
CA LEU A 195 -5.58 6.57 29.02
C LEU A 195 -5.15 6.75 30.49
N CYS A 196 -5.50 7.90 31.07
CA CYS A 196 -5.36 8.08 32.52
C CYS A 196 -5.98 6.90 33.27
N GLY A 197 -5.15 6.12 33.99
CA GLY A 197 -5.58 4.87 34.64
C GLY A 197 -4.88 3.62 34.11
N GLY A 198 -3.98 3.74 33.13
CA GLY A 198 -3.15 2.62 32.64
C GLY A 198 -3.86 1.69 31.64
N GLN A 199 -5.03 2.07 31.12
CA GLN A 199 -5.72 1.29 30.09
C GLN A 199 -5.19 1.66 28.71
N GLU A 200 -4.60 0.69 28.01
CA GLU A 200 -4.21 0.83 26.61
C GLU A 200 -5.43 0.71 25.69
N VAL A 201 -5.51 1.58 24.68
CA VAL A 201 -6.62 1.61 23.73
C VAL A 201 -6.15 1.91 22.30
N GLY A 202 -6.88 1.34 21.34
CA GLY A 202 -6.62 1.53 19.91
C GLY A 202 -5.43 0.72 19.40
N PRO A 203 -5.05 0.94 18.13
CA PRO A 203 -3.93 0.23 17.50
C PRO A 203 -2.58 0.71 18.02
N LEU A 204 -1.51 -0.04 17.68
CA LEU A 204 -0.13 0.40 17.87
C LEU A 204 0.14 1.65 17.04
N ARG A 205 0.89 2.57 17.61
CA ARG A 205 1.25 3.87 17.02
C ARG A 205 2.72 4.17 17.21
N CYS A 206 3.29 4.90 16.25
CA CYS A 206 4.61 5.50 16.39
C CYS A 206 4.49 6.83 17.13
N TRP A 207 5.39 7.06 18.08
CA TRP A 207 5.48 8.31 18.83
C TRP A 207 6.86 8.95 18.67
N PRO A 208 6.90 10.28 18.55
CA PRO A 208 5.80 11.26 18.57
C PRO A 208 4.90 11.17 17.32
N GLY A 209 3.77 11.87 17.31
CA GLY A 209 2.84 11.99 16.20
C GLY A 209 1.62 11.05 16.27
N GLY A 210 1.79 9.84 16.79
CA GLY A 210 0.68 8.91 17.00
C GLY A 210 0.12 8.27 15.73
N LEU A 211 0.94 8.15 14.67
CA LEU A 211 0.54 7.50 13.42
C LEU A 211 0.57 5.97 13.55
N CYS A 212 -0.44 5.29 13.00
CA CYS A 212 -0.52 3.83 12.97
C CYS A 212 0.33 3.20 11.88
N LEU A 213 0.76 4.01 10.89
CA LEU A 213 1.55 3.60 9.76
C LEU A 213 3.04 3.83 10.03
N SER A 214 3.88 3.00 9.46
CA SER A 214 5.34 3.11 9.48
C SER A 214 5.90 3.79 8.24
N ARG A 215 5.09 3.89 7.17
CA ARG A 215 5.46 4.51 5.90
C ARG A 215 4.30 5.30 5.32
N SER A 216 4.61 6.53 4.88
CA SER A 216 3.70 7.44 4.20
C SER A 216 4.46 8.51 3.41
N ILE A 217 3.76 9.34 2.64
CA ILE A 217 4.26 10.60 2.07
C ILE A 217 3.65 11.74 2.89
N GLY A 218 4.47 12.69 3.32
CA GLY A 218 4.05 13.79 4.18
C GLY A 218 4.33 13.52 5.66
N ASP A 219 3.32 13.74 6.53
CA ASP A 219 3.43 13.53 7.98
C ASP A 219 4.65 14.21 8.59
N THR A 220 4.89 15.45 8.23
CA THR A 220 6.09 16.23 8.59
C THR A 220 6.26 16.37 10.11
N ASP A 221 5.16 16.34 10.84
CA ASP A 221 5.10 16.49 12.29
C ASP A 221 5.35 15.19 13.08
N VAL A 222 5.36 14.04 12.41
CA VAL A 222 5.62 12.73 13.04
C VAL A 222 7.11 12.45 13.22
N GLY A 223 7.98 13.15 12.48
CA GLY A 223 9.42 12.98 12.55
C GLY A 223 9.98 11.95 11.56
N GLU A 224 11.24 11.55 11.81
CA GLU A 224 12.03 10.74 10.87
C GLU A 224 11.70 9.24 10.84
N PHE A 225 10.88 8.76 11.77
CA PHE A 225 10.59 7.34 11.91
C PHE A 225 9.63 6.82 10.83
N ILE A 226 8.79 7.70 10.29
CA ILE A 226 7.88 7.41 9.20
C ILE A 226 8.56 7.81 7.89
N VAL A 227 8.75 6.84 7.02
CA VAL A 227 9.57 7.03 5.81
C VAL A 227 8.74 6.87 4.53
N PRO A 228 9.04 7.65 3.47
CA PRO A 228 8.36 7.55 2.18
C PRO A 228 8.96 6.48 1.27
N ILE A 229 9.81 5.60 1.77
CA ILE A 229 10.48 4.58 0.98
C ILE A 229 9.49 3.46 0.68
N PRO A 230 9.09 3.23 -0.58
CA PRO A 230 8.08 2.24 -0.89
C PRO A 230 8.63 0.81 -0.84
N HIS A 231 7.76 -0.13 -0.48
CA HIS A 231 7.96 -1.52 -0.87
C HIS A 231 7.69 -1.63 -2.37
N VAL A 232 8.64 -2.22 -3.11
CA VAL A 232 8.52 -2.37 -4.57
C VAL A 232 8.50 -3.85 -4.93
N LYS A 233 7.49 -4.25 -5.71
CA LYS A 233 7.35 -5.61 -6.23
C LYS A 233 7.12 -5.58 -7.73
N GLN A 234 7.91 -6.35 -8.47
CA GLN A 234 7.76 -6.51 -9.91
C GLN A 234 7.41 -7.96 -10.23
N VAL A 235 6.36 -8.17 -11.02
CA VAL A 235 5.88 -9.49 -11.41
C VAL A 235 5.62 -9.56 -12.91
N LYS A 236 5.96 -10.68 -13.53
CA LYS A 236 5.56 -11.01 -14.91
C LYS A 236 4.28 -11.83 -14.85
N LEU A 237 3.23 -11.32 -15.46
CA LEU A 237 1.97 -12.05 -15.59
C LEU A 237 2.12 -13.20 -16.62
N PRO A 238 1.34 -14.27 -16.44
CA PRO A 238 1.21 -15.28 -17.50
C PRO A 238 0.55 -14.66 -18.75
N ASN A 239 0.76 -15.28 -19.90
CA ASN A 239 0.16 -14.83 -21.17
C ASN A 239 -1.37 -14.84 -21.16
N THR A 240 -2.00 -15.49 -20.19
CA THR A 240 -3.45 -15.41 -19.94
C THR A 240 -3.89 -14.09 -19.33
N GLY A 241 -2.94 -13.25 -18.91
CA GLY A 241 -3.24 -11.99 -18.23
C GLY A 241 -3.63 -12.16 -16.76
N GLY A 242 -4.38 -11.18 -16.23
CA GLY A 242 -4.83 -11.17 -14.85
C GLY A 242 -5.62 -9.91 -14.55
N ARG A 243 -6.17 -9.85 -13.34
CA ARG A 243 -6.90 -8.69 -12.81
C ARG A 243 -6.20 -8.14 -11.59
N LEU A 244 -5.94 -6.84 -11.60
CA LEU A 244 -5.45 -6.11 -10.43
C LEU A 244 -6.62 -5.42 -9.73
N ILE A 245 -6.62 -5.44 -8.41
CA ILE A 245 -7.55 -4.68 -7.57
C ILE A 245 -6.71 -3.82 -6.64
N ILE A 246 -6.81 -2.51 -6.80
CA ILE A 246 -6.07 -1.51 -6.04
C ILE A 246 -7.09 -0.73 -5.23
N ALA A 247 -6.94 -0.66 -3.91
CA ALA A 247 -7.93 0.03 -3.09
C ALA A 247 -7.33 0.61 -1.81
N SER A 248 -8.03 1.60 -1.24
CA SER A 248 -7.77 2.14 0.09
C SER A 248 -8.25 1.19 1.19
N ASP A 249 -7.88 1.48 2.44
CA ASP A 249 -8.19 0.64 3.59
C ASP A 249 -9.68 0.52 3.88
N GLY A 250 -10.51 1.50 3.48
CA GLY A 250 -11.97 1.39 3.57
C GLY A 250 -12.56 0.16 2.85
N ILE A 251 -11.83 -0.41 1.87
CA ILE A 251 -12.15 -1.70 1.27
C ILE A 251 -11.57 -2.85 2.10
N TRP A 252 -10.29 -2.78 2.46
CA TRP A 252 -9.55 -3.90 3.03
C TRP A 252 -9.90 -4.18 4.49
N ASP A 253 -10.35 -3.18 5.23
CA ASP A 253 -10.93 -3.34 6.57
C ASP A 253 -12.32 -4.00 6.57
N ALA A 254 -13.00 -3.94 5.43
CA ALA A 254 -14.32 -4.53 5.26
C ALA A 254 -14.31 -5.90 4.59
N LEU A 255 -13.35 -6.15 3.68
CA LEU A 255 -13.30 -7.34 2.82
C LEU A 255 -11.90 -7.97 2.82
N SER A 256 -11.84 -9.31 2.91
CA SER A 256 -10.59 -10.00 2.61
C SER A 256 -10.26 -9.92 1.11
N SER A 257 -8.98 -10.12 0.77
CA SER A 257 -8.50 -10.13 -0.62
C SER A 257 -9.26 -11.13 -1.49
N GLU A 258 -9.57 -12.31 -0.95
CA GLU A 258 -10.30 -13.38 -1.64
C GLU A 258 -11.76 -12.99 -1.90
N ILE A 259 -12.41 -12.35 -0.93
CA ILE A 259 -13.81 -11.89 -1.07
C ILE A 259 -13.89 -10.79 -2.12
N ALA A 260 -12.95 -9.82 -2.10
CA ALA A 260 -12.89 -8.75 -3.08
C ALA A 260 -12.64 -9.30 -4.49
N ALA A 261 -11.69 -10.23 -4.66
CA ALA A 261 -11.41 -10.90 -5.93
C ALA A 261 -12.63 -11.69 -6.43
N GLN A 262 -13.26 -12.49 -5.56
CA GLN A 262 -14.43 -13.29 -5.92
C GLN A 262 -15.61 -12.40 -6.37
N ALA A 263 -15.82 -11.25 -5.72
CA ALA A 263 -16.86 -10.30 -6.10
C ALA A 263 -16.64 -9.72 -7.51
N CYS A 264 -15.39 -9.63 -7.96
CA CYS A 264 -15.02 -9.08 -9.26
C CYS A 264 -15.17 -10.07 -10.42
N ARG A 265 -15.11 -11.38 -10.16
CA ARG A 265 -15.01 -12.40 -11.22
C ARG A 265 -16.23 -12.40 -12.13
N GLY A 266 -15.99 -12.49 -13.45
CA GLY A 266 -17.03 -12.50 -14.47
C GLY A 266 -17.67 -11.15 -14.78
N LEU A 267 -17.17 -10.06 -14.20
CA LEU A 267 -17.65 -8.71 -14.45
C LEU A 267 -16.60 -7.86 -15.18
N PRO A 268 -16.99 -6.93 -16.05
CA PRO A 268 -16.10 -5.89 -16.57
C PRO A 268 -15.53 -5.05 -15.43
N ALA A 269 -14.32 -4.49 -15.61
CA ALA A 269 -13.60 -3.73 -14.59
C ALA A 269 -14.45 -2.63 -13.91
N GLU A 270 -15.25 -1.89 -14.71
CA GLU A 270 -16.10 -0.79 -14.21
C GLU A 270 -17.21 -1.28 -13.27
N LEU A 271 -17.80 -2.44 -13.58
CA LEU A 271 -18.83 -3.04 -12.73
C LEU A 271 -18.22 -3.72 -11.53
N ALA A 272 -17.05 -4.34 -11.69
CA ALA A 272 -16.29 -4.96 -10.63
C ALA A 272 -15.92 -3.94 -9.54
N ALA A 273 -15.32 -2.79 -9.89
CA ALA A 273 -14.99 -1.74 -8.96
C ALA A 273 -16.21 -1.26 -8.15
N LYS A 274 -17.34 -1.02 -8.85
CA LYS A 274 -18.60 -0.62 -8.19
C LYS A 274 -19.14 -1.67 -7.22
N LEU A 275 -19.00 -2.95 -7.58
CA LEU A 275 -19.50 -4.04 -6.74
C LEU A 275 -18.65 -4.22 -5.49
N VAL A 276 -17.32 -4.12 -5.60
CA VAL A 276 -16.40 -4.19 -4.45
C VAL A 276 -16.73 -3.09 -3.44
N VAL A 277 -16.81 -1.83 -3.89
CA VAL A 277 -17.19 -0.69 -3.03
C VAL A 277 -18.56 -0.93 -2.39
N LYS A 278 -19.56 -1.33 -3.17
CA LYS A 278 -20.89 -1.64 -2.64
C LYS A 278 -20.87 -2.74 -1.59
N GLN A 279 -20.04 -3.76 -1.77
CA GLN A 279 -19.93 -4.87 -0.83
C GLN A 279 -19.22 -4.45 0.45
N ALA A 280 -18.15 -3.66 0.37
CA ALA A 280 -17.48 -3.08 1.53
C ALA A 280 -18.46 -2.24 2.38
N LEU A 281 -19.19 -1.32 1.74
CA LEU A 281 -20.20 -0.50 2.41
C LEU A 281 -21.34 -1.32 3.05
N LYS A 282 -21.70 -2.47 2.48
CA LYS A 282 -22.68 -3.37 3.09
C LYS A 282 -22.14 -4.11 4.32
N THR A 283 -20.84 -4.44 4.32
CA THR A 283 -20.22 -5.25 5.37
C THR A 283 -19.92 -4.41 6.60
N SER A 284 -19.32 -3.25 6.44
CA SER A 284 -18.82 -2.42 7.55
C SER A 284 -19.50 -1.06 7.67
N GLY A 285 -20.38 -0.70 6.71
CA GLY A 285 -20.91 0.66 6.59
C GLY A 285 -19.86 1.64 6.10
N LEU A 286 -20.18 2.92 6.06
CA LEU A 286 -19.25 3.99 5.69
C LEU A 286 -18.42 4.40 6.92
N LYS A 287 -17.37 3.65 7.20
CA LYS A 287 -16.45 3.94 8.32
C LYS A 287 -15.35 4.89 7.91
N ASP A 288 -14.86 4.79 6.66
CA ASP A 288 -13.83 5.63 6.08
C ASP A 288 -14.09 5.91 4.60
N ASP A 289 -13.25 6.72 3.96
CA ASP A 289 -13.26 6.88 2.52
C ASP A 289 -13.00 5.52 1.87
N THR A 290 -13.59 5.28 0.73
CA THR A 290 -13.59 3.94 0.13
C THR A 290 -13.34 4.09 -1.35
N THR A 291 -12.14 3.78 -1.80
CA THR A 291 -11.71 3.90 -3.20
C THR A 291 -11.21 2.57 -3.73
N CYS A 292 -11.65 2.20 -4.94
CA CYS A 292 -11.24 0.98 -5.62
C CYS A 292 -11.00 1.23 -7.11
N VAL A 293 -9.85 0.79 -7.61
CA VAL A 293 -9.49 0.74 -9.03
C VAL A 293 -9.28 -0.72 -9.42
N VAL A 294 -9.98 -1.16 -10.45
CA VAL A 294 -9.84 -2.52 -11.02
C VAL A 294 -9.22 -2.40 -12.40
N VAL A 295 -8.20 -3.21 -12.67
CA VAL A 295 -7.48 -3.22 -13.95
C VAL A 295 -7.42 -4.65 -14.50
N ASP A 296 -7.95 -4.85 -15.71
CA ASP A 296 -7.90 -6.10 -16.44
C ASP A 296 -6.79 -6.05 -17.49
N ILE A 297 -5.85 -6.97 -17.41
CA ILE A 297 -4.79 -7.19 -18.40
C ILE A 297 -5.18 -8.40 -19.21
N ILE A 298 -5.62 -8.19 -20.46
CA ILE A 298 -6.28 -9.19 -21.30
C ILE A 298 -5.41 -9.46 -22.53
N PRO A 299 -5.08 -10.72 -22.86
CA PRO A 299 -4.39 -11.06 -24.10
C PRO A 299 -5.14 -10.56 -25.35
N SER A 300 -4.40 -10.17 -26.38
CA SER A 300 -4.98 -9.61 -27.62
C SER A 300 -5.91 -10.59 -28.32
N ASP A 301 -5.63 -11.89 -28.26
CA ASP A 301 -6.41 -12.95 -28.89
C ASP A 301 -7.85 -13.10 -28.34
N HIS A 302 -8.11 -12.61 -27.14
CA HIS A 302 -9.43 -12.70 -26.50
C HIS A 302 -10.31 -11.45 -26.71
N CYS A 303 -9.91 -10.52 -27.57
CA CYS A 303 -10.68 -9.30 -27.83
C CYS A 303 -11.88 -9.49 -28.78
N SER A 304 -12.06 -10.66 -29.37
CA SER A 304 -13.16 -11.00 -30.28
C SER A 304 -14.20 -11.89 -29.61
N THR A 305 -15.23 -11.28 -29.11
CA THR A 305 -16.59 -11.66 -28.71
C THR A 305 -16.90 -11.37 -27.24
N PRO A 306 -17.95 -10.57 -26.98
CA PRO A 306 -18.55 -10.57 -25.65
C PRO A 306 -19.09 -11.96 -25.36
N PRO A 307 -18.94 -12.50 -24.14
CA PRO A 307 -19.49 -13.79 -23.79
C PRO A 307 -21.01 -13.75 -24.00
N ALA A 308 -21.51 -14.60 -24.90
CA ALA A 308 -22.93 -14.78 -25.09
C ALA A 308 -23.54 -15.20 -23.75
N LEU A 309 -24.49 -14.42 -23.26
CA LEU A 309 -25.28 -14.73 -22.08
C LEU A 309 -26.03 -16.04 -22.34
N SER A 310 -25.47 -17.16 -21.87
CA SER A 310 -26.17 -18.42 -21.85
C SER A 310 -27.36 -18.34 -20.89
N PRO A 311 -28.56 -18.72 -21.31
CA PRO A 311 -29.73 -18.64 -20.42
C PRO A 311 -29.55 -19.64 -19.27
N LYS A 312 -29.64 -19.12 -18.04
CA LYS A 312 -29.61 -19.93 -16.82
C LYS A 312 -30.78 -20.92 -16.85
N LYS A 313 -30.49 -22.19 -17.09
CA LYS A 313 -31.41 -23.28 -16.75
C LYS A 313 -31.46 -23.42 -15.24
N ASN A 314 -32.60 -23.04 -14.67
CA ASN A 314 -32.99 -23.35 -13.31
C ASN A 314 -32.98 -24.88 -13.14
N GLN A 315 -32.08 -25.40 -12.31
CA GLN A 315 -32.21 -26.73 -11.74
C GLN A 315 -32.03 -26.65 -10.23
N ASN A 316 -33.17 -26.62 -9.54
CA ASN A 316 -33.26 -27.00 -8.15
C ASN A 316 -32.77 -28.43 -7.98
N LYS A 317 -31.69 -28.62 -7.21
CA LYS A 317 -31.44 -29.87 -6.49
C LYS A 317 -30.79 -29.58 -5.15
N LEU A 318 -31.60 -29.69 -4.13
CA LEU A 318 -31.25 -29.97 -2.72
C LEU A 318 -30.57 -31.35 -2.62
N ARG A 319 -29.72 -31.48 -1.62
CA ARG A 319 -29.06 -32.66 -1.00
C ARG A 319 -27.63 -32.94 -1.52
N SER A 320 -26.63 -32.79 -0.69
CA SER A 320 -26.33 -33.67 0.44
C SER A 320 -25.18 -33.07 1.29
N LEU A 321 -25.43 -32.97 2.54
CA LEU A 321 -24.42 -32.98 3.60
C LEU A 321 -23.71 -34.34 3.59
N ILE A 322 -22.42 -34.39 3.86
CA ILE A 322 -21.73 -35.28 4.83
C ILE A 322 -20.29 -35.59 4.38
N PHE A 323 -19.40 -35.42 5.35
CA PHE A 323 -18.06 -35.93 5.53
C PHE A 323 -16.85 -35.32 4.78
N GLY A 324 -16.03 -34.80 5.64
CA GLY A 324 -14.70 -34.31 5.44
C GLY A 324 -13.65 -35.33 5.10
N ARG A 325 -12.59 -34.78 4.50
CA ARG A 325 -11.25 -35.33 4.63
C ARG A 325 -10.26 -34.17 4.52
N ARG A 326 -9.50 -33.98 5.59
CA ARG A 326 -8.27 -33.17 5.58
C ARG A 326 -7.31 -33.83 4.59
N SER A 327 -6.86 -33.10 3.60
CA SER A 327 -5.65 -33.43 2.87
C SER A 327 -4.65 -32.30 3.08
N HIS A 328 -3.50 -32.65 3.65
CA HIS A 328 -2.31 -31.83 3.65
C HIS A 328 -1.89 -31.63 2.19
N SER A 329 -1.91 -30.40 1.70
CA SER A 329 -1.23 -30.06 0.46
C SER A 329 0.10 -29.40 0.78
N SER A 330 1.14 -30.07 0.26
CA SER A 330 2.52 -29.64 0.24
C SER A 330 2.67 -28.26 -0.39
N VAL A 331 3.42 -27.41 0.32
CA VAL A 331 3.89 -26.12 -0.17
C VAL A 331 4.76 -26.36 -1.41
N GLY A 332 4.24 -26.04 -2.59
CA GLY A 332 5.01 -25.97 -3.82
C GLY A 332 6.01 -24.82 -3.72
N LYS A 333 7.29 -25.13 -3.80
CA LYS A 333 8.36 -24.12 -3.92
C LYS A 333 8.15 -23.35 -5.22
N LEU A 334 7.73 -22.10 -5.10
CA LEU A 334 7.77 -21.15 -6.21
C LEU A 334 9.23 -21.00 -6.65
N SER A 335 9.47 -21.18 -7.94
CA SER A 335 10.77 -20.94 -8.58
C SER A 335 11.19 -19.51 -8.31
N LYS A 336 12.41 -19.34 -7.79
CA LYS A 336 13.05 -18.03 -7.62
C LYS A 336 13.18 -17.38 -8.99
N SER A 337 12.29 -16.45 -9.30
CA SER A 337 12.47 -15.45 -10.35
C SER A 337 13.71 -14.63 -10.01
N ALA A 338 14.51 -14.31 -11.01
CA ALA A 338 15.75 -13.57 -10.87
C ALA A 338 15.54 -12.33 -9.98
N SER A 339 16.26 -12.26 -8.87
CA SER A 339 16.17 -11.18 -7.91
C SER A 339 16.73 -9.91 -8.56
N LEU A 340 15.88 -8.99 -8.94
CA LEU A 340 16.21 -7.57 -8.89
C LEU A 340 16.61 -7.28 -7.44
N GLY A 341 17.75 -6.62 -7.23
CA GLY A 341 18.44 -6.38 -5.98
C GLY A 341 17.61 -6.53 -4.71
N SER A 342 18.17 -6.99 -3.63
CA SER A 342 17.41 -7.32 -2.44
C SER A 342 16.54 -6.12 -2.02
N VAL A 343 15.38 -6.37 -1.43
CA VAL A 343 14.51 -5.30 -0.89
C VAL A 343 15.29 -4.40 0.08
N GLU A 344 16.24 -4.97 0.81
CA GLU A 344 17.17 -4.26 1.70
C GLU A 344 18.06 -3.26 0.95
N GLU A 345 18.66 -3.65 -0.19
CA GLU A 345 19.50 -2.76 -1.00
C GLU A 345 18.72 -1.55 -1.52
N ILE A 346 17.48 -1.76 -1.97
CA ILE A 346 16.61 -0.65 -2.42
C ILE A 346 16.21 0.25 -1.23
N PHE A 347 15.98 -0.33 -0.06
CA PHE A 347 15.68 0.44 1.14
C PHE A 347 16.87 1.28 1.59
N GLU A 348 18.08 0.73 1.57
CA GLU A 348 19.32 1.47 1.88
C GLU A 348 19.58 2.62 0.90
N GLU A 349 19.36 2.40 -0.41
CA GLU A 349 19.44 3.47 -1.41
C GLU A 349 18.42 4.59 -1.11
N GLY A 350 17.18 4.23 -0.77
CA GLY A 350 16.14 5.18 -0.39
C GLY A 350 16.49 5.93 0.90
N SER A 351 17.05 5.25 1.90
CA SER A 351 17.50 5.86 3.16
C SER A 351 18.63 6.86 2.93
N ALA A 352 19.60 6.55 2.07
CA ALA A 352 20.65 7.48 1.68
C ALA A 352 20.09 8.76 1.02
N MET A 353 19.03 8.63 0.20
CA MET A 353 18.36 9.79 -0.40
C MET A 353 17.64 10.66 0.65
N LEU A 354 17.28 10.09 1.79
CA LEU A 354 16.65 10.83 2.90
C LEU A 354 17.63 11.55 3.81
N GLU A 355 18.95 11.31 3.71
CA GLU A 355 19.94 11.96 4.58
C GLU A 355 19.88 13.49 4.49
N GLU A 356 19.56 14.07 3.33
CA GLU A 356 19.32 15.51 3.20
C GLU A 356 18.10 16.00 4.01
N ARG A 357 17.11 15.12 4.21
CA ARG A 357 15.95 15.39 5.06
C ARG A 357 16.35 15.40 6.54
N LEU A 358 17.15 14.42 6.96
CA LEU A 358 17.57 14.22 8.35
C LEU A 358 18.52 15.29 8.85
N GLY A 359 19.30 15.94 7.97
CA GLY A 359 20.22 17.02 8.31
C GLY A 359 19.58 18.38 8.60
N ARG A 360 18.26 18.54 8.43
CA ARG A 360 17.54 19.81 8.66
C ARG A 360 16.70 19.73 9.92
N ASN A 361 17.26 20.23 11.03
CA ASN A 361 16.60 20.63 12.29
C ASN A 361 15.17 20.08 12.50
N PHE A 362 15.01 18.77 12.61
CA PHE A 362 13.85 18.23 13.28
C PHE A 362 13.95 18.64 14.76
N PRO A 363 12.85 19.04 15.39
CA PRO A 363 12.90 19.34 16.81
C PRO A 363 13.38 18.09 17.54
N SER A 364 14.64 18.14 18.00
CA SER A 364 15.19 17.10 18.87
C SER A 364 14.26 16.95 20.07
N LYS A 365 14.13 15.75 20.63
CA LYS A 365 13.34 15.46 21.85
C LYS A 365 13.47 16.50 22.98
N ALA A 366 14.53 17.29 22.96
CA ALA A 366 14.79 18.33 23.97
C ALA A 366 13.97 19.63 23.80
N ASN A 367 13.30 19.84 22.65
CA ASN A 367 12.62 21.10 22.34
C ASN A 367 11.11 20.98 22.10
N LEU A 368 10.52 19.78 22.27
CA LEU A 368 9.07 19.64 22.23
C LEU A 368 8.47 20.17 23.52
N PRO A 369 7.48 21.08 23.45
CA PRO A 369 6.76 21.50 24.64
C PRO A 369 6.12 20.29 25.32
N PRO A 370 6.20 20.15 26.65
CA PRO A 370 5.85 18.93 27.38
C PRO A 370 4.35 18.54 27.33
N PHE A 371 3.50 19.29 26.64
CA PHE A 371 2.04 19.13 26.67
C PHE A 371 1.34 19.23 25.33
N ARG A 372 1.97 18.79 24.25
CA ARG A 372 1.32 18.77 22.93
C ARG A 372 0.33 17.63 22.80
N CYS A 373 -0.89 17.92 22.35
CA CYS A 373 -1.89 16.87 22.10
C CYS A 373 -1.45 15.91 20.99
N ALA A 374 -1.47 14.61 21.26
CA ALA A 374 -1.02 13.59 20.32
C ALA A 374 -1.89 13.47 19.07
N ILE A 375 -3.13 13.99 19.08
CA ILE A 375 -4.04 13.90 17.95
C ILE A 375 -4.11 15.20 17.15
N CYS A 376 -4.39 16.35 17.80
CA CYS A 376 -4.56 17.61 17.08
C CYS A 376 -3.30 18.47 17.05
N GLN A 377 -2.20 18.01 17.65
CA GLN A 377 -0.89 18.68 17.71
C GLN A 377 -0.93 20.12 18.32
N VAL A 378 -2.04 20.47 18.95
CA VAL A 378 -2.19 21.78 19.60
C VAL A 378 -1.47 21.76 20.94
N ASP A 379 -0.65 22.79 21.18
CA ASP A 379 0.02 22.98 22.44
C ASP A 379 -1.00 23.28 23.54
N GLN A 380 -0.88 22.61 24.67
CA GLN A 380 -1.75 22.78 25.83
C GLN A 380 -1.00 23.54 26.91
N GLU A 381 -1.66 24.52 27.51
CA GLU A 381 -1.14 25.21 28.72
C GLU A 381 -0.95 24.18 29.84
N PRO A 382 0.09 24.29 30.65
CA PRO A 382 0.46 23.29 31.65
C PRO A 382 -0.64 22.94 32.68
N PHE A 383 -1.70 23.70 32.76
CA PHE A 383 -2.76 23.61 33.78
C PHE A 383 -4.05 22.92 33.35
N GLU A 384 -4.33 22.77 32.05
CA GLU A 384 -5.64 22.23 31.61
C GLU A 384 -5.72 20.71 31.54
N GLY A 385 -4.61 20.01 31.61
CA GLY A 385 -4.57 18.53 31.46
C GLY A 385 -4.39 17.75 32.76
N LEU A 386 -4.06 18.38 33.86
CA LEU A 386 -3.56 17.75 35.11
C LEU A 386 -4.51 17.85 36.32
N MET A 387 -5.78 18.20 36.13
CA MET A 387 -6.74 18.02 37.20
C MET A 387 -7.12 16.55 37.30
N THR A 388 -6.27 15.82 37.98
CA THR A 388 -6.62 14.51 38.53
C THR A 388 -7.54 14.72 39.70
N ASP A 389 -8.73 14.15 39.65
CA ASP A 389 -9.54 13.93 40.84
C ASP A 389 -8.70 13.19 41.87
N ASN A 390 -8.61 13.80 43.05
CA ASN A 390 -7.98 13.26 44.23
C ASN A 390 -8.51 11.87 44.59
N VAL A 391 -7.61 10.90 44.58
CA VAL A 391 -7.70 9.80 45.55
C VAL A 391 -6.33 9.68 46.22
N GLY A 392 -6.35 9.87 47.50
CA GLY A 392 -5.18 9.98 48.33
C GLY A 392 -4.34 8.72 48.41
N GLY A 393 -3.05 8.92 48.64
CA GLY A 393 -2.14 7.84 49.10
C GLY A 393 -0.70 8.05 48.71
N CYS A 394 0.05 8.73 49.57
CA CYS A 394 1.43 8.46 49.99
C CYS A 394 2.55 8.27 48.94
N CYS A 395 3.38 9.30 48.85
CA CYS A 395 4.86 9.29 48.89
C CYS A 395 5.65 8.30 48.06
N SER A 396 6.37 8.80 47.06
CA SER A 396 7.84 8.87 47.07
C SER A 396 8.37 9.38 45.72
N ALA A 397 9.33 10.28 45.85
CA ALA A 397 10.36 10.79 44.92
C ALA A 397 10.18 10.83 43.41
N PRO A 398 10.69 11.87 42.75
CA PRO A 398 10.39 12.21 41.38
C PRO A 398 11.08 11.25 40.42
N SER A 399 10.35 10.28 39.94
CA SER A 399 10.66 9.68 38.69
C SER A 399 10.43 10.72 37.59
N THR A 400 11.32 10.80 36.63
CA THR A 400 11.25 11.60 35.42
C THR A 400 9.82 11.80 34.96
N PRO A 401 9.38 13.01 34.63
CA PRO A 401 8.01 13.23 34.17
C PRO A 401 7.79 12.35 32.97
N TRP A 402 6.73 11.53 33.05
CA TRP A 402 6.34 10.64 31.99
C TRP A 402 6.05 11.41 30.69
N GLY A 403 6.84 11.17 29.63
CA GLY A 403 6.73 11.83 28.34
C GLY A 403 5.70 11.19 27.40
N GLY A 404 4.71 10.47 27.90
CA GLY A 404 3.74 9.76 27.06
C GLY A 404 2.75 10.67 26.36
N PRO A 405 1.99 10.11 25.40
CA PRO A 405 1.09 10.90 24.57
C PRO A 405 -0.10 11.43 25.34
N TYR A 406 -0.30 12.75 25.31
CA TYR A 406 -1.41 13.45 25.92
C TYR A 406 -2.53 13.74 24.93
N LEU A 407 -3.79 13.66 25.35
CA LEU A 407 -4.94 14.12 24.59
C LEU A 407 -5.50 15.41 25.22
N CYS A 408 -5.72 16.43 24.40
CA CYS A 408 -6.46 17.61 24.84
C CYS A 408 -7.93 17.25 25.16
N SER A 409 -8.61 18.10 25.94
CA SER A 409 -9.99 17.87 26.36
C SER A 409 -10.95 17.62 25.20
N ASP A 410 -10.76 18.31 24.08
CA ASP A 410 -11.64 18.19 22.91
C ASP A 410 -11.40 16.90 22.12
N CYS A 411 -10.13 16.50 21.95
CA CYS A 411 -9.82 15.21 21.32
C CYS A 411 -10.27 14.04 22.20
N ARG A 412 -10.19 14.17 23.52
CA ARG A 412 -10.75 13.19 24.45
C ARG A 412 -12.27 13.08 24.32
N LYS A 413 -13.01 14.22 24.31
CA LYS A 413 -14.46 14.24 24.12
C LYS A 413 -14.87 13.64 22.77
N LYS A 414 -14.17 13.97 21.70
CA LYS A 414 -14.42 13.39 20.36
C LYS A 414 -14.23 11.88 20.38
N LYS A 415 -13.17 11.39 21.02
CA LYS A 415 -12.91 9.97 21.18
C LYS A 415 -14.01 9.27 21.97
N ASP A 416 -14.40 9.80 23.13
CA ASP A 416 -15.45 9.24 23.96
C ASP A 416 -16.80 9.21 23.23
N ALA A 417 -17.09 10.23 22.42
CA ALA A 417 -18.28 10.26 21.58
C ALA A 417 -18.26 9.18 20.48
N MET A 418 -17.09 8.90 19.88
CA MET A 418 -16.93 7.84 18.88
C MET A 418 -17.04 6.43 19.49
N GLU A 419 -16.59 6.26 20.73
CA GLU A 419 -16.68 4.99 21.48
C GLU A 419 -18.04 4.76 22.14
N GLY A 420 -19.01 5.66 21.98
CA GLY A 420 -20.37 5.53 22.54
C GLY A 420 -20.44 5.71 24.06
N LYS A 421 -19.37 6.15 24.70
CA LYS A 421 -19.37 6.47 26.14
C LYS A 421 -20.08 7.80 26.36
N ARG A 422 -21.26 7.77 26.95
CA ARG A 422 -21.95 8.98 27.43
C ARG A 422 -21.12 9.61 28.54
N SER A 423 -20.83 10.92 28.42
CA SER A 423 -20.19 11.68 29.49
C SER A 423 -21.06 11.57 30.76
N ASN A 424 -20.52 11.00 31.83
CA ASN A 424 -21.17 11.04 33.13
C ASN A 424 -21.30 12.51 33.54
N ARG A 425 -22.51 12.99 33.60
CA ARG A 425 -22.87 14.26 34.27
C ARG A 425 -22.41 14.14 35.72
N SER A 426 -21.56 15.03 36.13
CA SER A 426 -21.21 15.22 37.55
C SER A 426 -22.45 15.36 38.41
N THR A 427 -22.66 14.38 39.26
CA THR A 427 -23.64 14.51 40.36
C THR A 427 -23.03 15.45 41.36
N THR A 428 -23.55 16.67 41.40
CA THR A 428 -23.29 17.60 42.51
C THR A 428 -23.91 16.99 43.74
N CYS A 429 -23.12 16.51 44.68
CA CYS A 429 -23.52 16.29 46.05
C CYS A 429 -23.78 17.65 46.72
N ARG A 430 -24.98 17.79 47.23
CA ARG A 430 -25.33 18.80 48.26
C ARG A 430 -24.81 18.36 49.62
#